data_d19900a175d38985c74174869dccb30b
#
_entry.id   d19900a175d38985c74174869dccb30b
#
_cell.length_a   1.000
_cell.length_b   1.000
_cell.length_c   1.000
_cell.angle_alpha   90.00
_cell.angle_beta   90.00
_cell.angle_gamma   90.00
#
_symmetry.space_group_name_H-M   'P 1'
#
loop_
_entity.id
_entity.type
_entity.pdbx_description
1 polymer ?
#
loop_
_entity_poly.entity_id
_entity_poly.type
_entity_poly.pdbx_seq_one_letter_code
_entity_poly.pdbx_strand_id
1 'polypeptide(L)'
;MDKNNREIIVEECSMRGLHARRITVGVFIGHITSPFYRAIIQGINDAAKEHDVNVIFFAGGVINPPDNVRHRNLVYNLINRDVVDGIIYSSALFRYLKPAELKEFLNRYAGIPAVNIGSGIEGIPSVIADVEAGMAKLMHHLVDDHGYRKIAMIRGLQYHHDSELRYKVYRKLLDQYEIPFREDLVVAVDPVNNGGRVAVAKLDKQCGLDCDVITVVGDQMVVRVVKALQEKNYRIPEDVRVVGLQGVSDGQFFDPPLTIVDDNVYIQGKVGLENLLRLIRGESVPMIQAEPTELVIRRSCGCPENGEERVKIDFPPGVPLEKILHQNRNEILIQMNRAVVENSLIHRSQLKPENVEPLLDALEACLRGEPHHVFLDAVDKVLLKVSTSRYNLLPWIGALLALYR
;
A
#
# COMPACT_ATOMS: atom_id res chain seq x y z
N MET A 1 -32.16 -27.52 -50.25
CA MET A 1 -31.55 -26.93 -49.04
C MET A 1 -32.69 -26.47 -48.17
N ASP A 2 -32.83 -27.17 -47.10
CA ASP A 2 -34.05 -27.35 -46.31
C ASP A 2 -34.37 -26.12 -45.45
N LYS A 3 -35.57 -25.57 -45.55
CA LYS A 3 -36.06 -24.45 -44.76
C LYS A 3 -36.05 -24.78 -43.25
N ASN A 4 -36.22 -26.04 -42.90
CA ASN A 4 -36.20 -26.52 -41.49
C ASN A 4 -34.86 -26.38 -40.80
N ASN A 5 -33.73 -26.43 -41.54
CA ASN A 5 -32.42 -26.26 -40.92
C ASN A 5 -32.07 -24.80 -40.57
N ARG A 6 -32.76 -23.82 -41.17
CA ARG A 6 -32.56 -22.41 -40.81
C ARG A 6 -33.36 -21.99 -39.54
N GLU A 7 -34.52 -22.56 -39.34
CA GLU A 7 -35.33 -22.29 -38.15
C GLU A 7 -34.71 -22.89 -36.88
N ILE A 8 -34.16 -24.12 -36.97
CA ILE A 8 -33.44 -24.76 -35.84
C ILE A 8 -32.18 -23.97 -35.43
N ILE A 9 -31.42 -23.43 -36.41
CA ILE A 9 -30.22 -22.61 -36.09
C ILE A 9 -30.61 -21.26 -35.49
N VAL A 10 -31.74 -20.68 -35.85
CA VAL A 10 -32.24 -19.41 -35.27
C VAL A 10 -32.81 -19.62 -33.89
N GLU A 11 -33.51 -20.74 -33.62
CA GLU A 11 -33.99 -21.09 -32.29
C GLU A 11 -32.87 -21.51 -31.35
N GLU A 12 -31.84 -22.25 -31.79
CA GLU A 12 -30.66 -22.54 -30.95
C GLU A 12 -29.81 -21.30 -30.66
N CYS A 13 -29.72 -20.31 -31.54
CA CYS A 13 -29.12 -19.01 -31.24
C CYS A 13 -29.99 -18.15 -30.32
N SER A 14 -31.33 -18.33 -30.34
CA SER A 14 -32.25 -17.61 -29.44
C SER A 14 -32.36 -18.24 -28.06
N MET A 15 -32.06 -19.53 -27.90
CA MET A 15 -32.08 -20.24 -26.59
C MET A 15 -30.72 -20.36 -25.92
N ARG A 16 -29.64 -19.92 -26.53
CA ARG A 16 -28.41 -19.55 -25.76
C ARG A 16 -28.73 -18.30 -25.01
N GLY A 17 -29.43 -18.54 -23.87
CA GLY A 17 -30.02 -17.54 -23.02
C GLY A 17 -29.16 -16.30 -22.90
N LEU A 18 -29.80 -15.16 -22.87
CA LEU A 18 -29.34 -13.92 -22.27
C LEU A 18 -28.71 -14.20 -20.89
N HIS A 19 -27.52 -14.75 -20.86
CA HIS A 19 -26.64 -14.50 -19.74
C HIS A 19 -26.37 -13.01 -19.84
N ALA A 20 -27.01 -12.25 -18.94
CA ALA A 20 -26.75 -10.84 -18.80
C ALA A 20 -25.23 -10.68 -18.82
N ARG A 21 -24.71 -9.96 -19.81
CA ARG A 21 -23.27 -9.75 -19.97
C ARG A 21 -22.73 -9.29 -18.60
N ARG A 22 -21.78 -10.05 -18.07
CA ARG A 22 -21.13 -9.71 -16.81
C ARG A 22 -20.52 -8.32 -16.91
N ILE A 23 -20.81 -7.44 -15.95
CA ILE A 23 -20.24 -6.09 -15.90
C ILE A 23 -18.72 -6.21 -15.96
N THR A 24 -18.09 -5.41 -16.81
CA THR A 24 -16.63 -5.38 -17.00
C THR A 24 -16.12 -4.00 -16.64
N VAL A 25 -15.22 -3.92 -15.68
CA VAL A 25 -14.62 -2.66 -15.17
C VAL A 25 -13.19 -2.55 -15.67
N GLY A 26 -12.87 -1.38 -16.25
CA GLY A 26 -11.51 -1.01 -16.63
C GLY A 26 -10.81 -0.22 -15.51
N VAL A 27 -9.61 -0.64 -15.13
CA VAL A 27 -8.83 0.03 -14.07
C VAL A 27 -7.53 0.55 -14.61
N PHE A 28 -7.32 1.85 -14.50
CA PHE A 28 -6.07 2.50 -14.87
C PHE A 28 -5.08 2.40 -13.72
N ILE A 29 -3.93 1.75 -13.94
CA ILE A 29 -2.88 1.59 -12.92
C ILE A 29 -1.49 1.92 -13.49
N GLY A 30 -0.57 2.34 -12.59
CA GLY A 30 0.80 2.65 -12.98
C GLY A 30 1.66 1.39 -13.14
N HIS A 31 1.93 0.73 -12.04
CA HIS A 31 2.83 -0.42 -11.99
C HIS A 31 2.26 -1.52 -11.09
N ILE A 32 2.02 -2.70 -11.63
CA ILE A 32 1.47 -3.85 -10.89
C ILE A 32 2.40 -4.35 -9.76
N THR A 33 3.69 -4.06 -9.85
CA THR A 33 4.69 -4.48 -8.86
C THR A 33 4.85 -3.53 -7.68
N SER A 34 4.29 -2.32 -7.75
CA SER A 34 4.34 -1.36 -6.65
C SER A 34 3.45 -1.83 -5.48
N PRO A 35 3.93 -1.82 -4.22
CA PRO A 35 3.11 -2.16 -3.05
C PRO A 35 1.80 -1.36 -3.00
N PHE A 36 1.86 -0.07 -3.30
CA PHE A 36 0.69 0.81 -3.38
C PHE A 36 -0.37 0.29 -4.38
N TYR A 37 0.03 -0.02 -5.62
CA TYR A 37 -0.92 -0.54 -6.61
C TYR A 37 -1.37 -1.97 -6.30
N ARG A 38 -0.51 -2.80 -5.70
CA ARG A 38 -0.91 -4.17 -5.28
C ARG A 38 -2.05 -4.14 -4.27
N ALA A 39 -2.00 -3.24 -3.29
CA ALA A 39 -3.07 -3.09 -2.31
C ALA A 39 -4.39 -2.62 -2.96
N ILE A 40 -4.35 -1.64 -3.86
CA ILE A 40 -5.52 -1.20 -4.64
C ILE A 40 -6.09 -2.36 -5.47
N ILE A 41 -5.24 -3.07 -6.23
CA ILE A 41 -5.61 -4.21 -7.07
C ILE A 41 -6.30 -5.28 -6.22
N GLN A 42 -5.77 -5.57 -5.03
CA GLN A 42 -6.35 -6.56 -4.14
C GLN A 42 -7.74 -6.14 -3.65
N GLY A 43 -7.91 -4.89 -3.20
CA GLY A 43 -9.21 -4.38 -2.77
C GLY A 43 -10.26 -4.43 -3.89
N ILE A 44 -9.88 -4.02 -5.10
CA ILE A 44 -10.73 -4.11 -6.29
C ILE A 44 -11.08 -5.58 -6.63
N ASN A 45 -10.10 -6.49 -6.60
CA ASN A 45 -10.32 -7.90 -6.91
C ASN A 45 -11.24 -8.59 -5.90
N ASP A 46 -11.11 -8.25 -4.62
CA ASP A 46 -11.96 -8.86 -3.59
C ASP A 46 -13.40 -8.36 -3.74
N ALA A 47 -13.63 -7.07 -3.95
CA ALA A 47 -14.95 -6.54 -4.30
C ALA A 47 -15.49 -7.13 -5.62
N ALA A 48 -14.65 -7.31 -6.64
CA ALA A 48 -15.06 -7.89 -7.91
C ALA A 48 -15.56 -9.33 -7.77
N LYS A 49 -14.94 -10.11 -6.89
CA LYS A 49 -15.40 -11.48 -6.56
C LYS A 49 -16.72 -11.46 -5.80
N GLU A 50 -16.87 -10.54 -4.83
CA GLU A 50 -18.09 -10.38 -4.04
C GLU A 50 -19.29 -10.01 -4.92
N HIS A 51 -19.08 -9.19 -5.95
CA HIS A 51 -20.12 -8.66 -6.83
C HIS A 51 -20.26 -9.39 -8.18
N ASP A 52 -19.47 -10.42 -8.42
CA ASP A 52 -19.44 -11.20 -9.66
C ASP A 52 -19.24 -10.35 -10.94
N VAL A 53 -18.20 -9.49 -10.92
CA VAL A 53 -17.85 -8.63 -12.06
C VAL A 53 -16.46 -8.96 -12.62
N ASN A 54 -16.24 -8.64 -13.91
CA ASN A 54 -14.93 -8.75 -14.54
C ASN A 54 -14.13 -7.47 -14.31
N VAL A 55 -12.81 -7.61 -14.11
CA VAL A 55 -11.89 -6.47 -14.01
C VAL A 55 -10.75 -6.63 -14.99
N ILE A 56 -10.45 -5.56 -15.73
CA ILE A 56 -9.30 -5.48 -16.64
C ILE A 56 -8.39 -4.35 -16.13
N PHE A 57 -7.16 -4.71 -15.74
CA PHE A 57 -6.16 -3.75 -15.31
C PHE A 57 -5.31 -3.28 -16.49
N PHE A 58 -5.34 -1.99 -16.78
CA PHE A 58 -4.54 -1.34 -17.81
C PHE A 58 -3.30 -0.71 -17.19
N ALA A 59 -2.17 -1.42 -17.25
CA ALA A 59 -0.93 -1.04 -16.60
C ALA A 59 -0.04 -0.19 -17.51
N GLY A 60 -0.44 1.04 -17.77
CA GLY A 60 0.22 1.95 -18.72
C GLY A 60 1.26 2.90 -18.14
N GLY A 61 1.51 2.85 -16.81
CA GLY A 61 2.38 3.82 -16.16
C GLY A 61 1.71 5.17 -15.90
N VAL A 62 2.44 6.12 -15.35
CA VAL A 62 1.97 7.50 -15.20
C VAL A 62 1.77 8.15 -16.56
N ILE A 63 0.84 9.11 -16.63
CA ILE A 63 0.54 9.83 -17.86
C ILE A 63 1.61 10.91 -18.09
N ASN A 64 2.10 11.02 -19.33
CA ASN A 64 3.12 11.98 -19.75
C ASN A 64 4.36 12.02 -18.83
N PRO A 65 5.00 10.86 -18.55
CA PRO A 65 6.22 10.86 -17.73
C PRO A 65 7.33 11.67 -18.42
N PRO A 66 8.27 12.24 -17.66
CA PRO A 66 9.37 13.02 -18.23
C PRO A 66 10.41 12.16 -18.99
N ASP A 67 10.39 10.84 -18.76
CA ASP A 67 11.23 9.87 -19.42
C ASP A 67 10.62 9.32 -20.71
N ASN A 68 11.40 8.57 -21.51
CA ASN A 68 11.00 8.05 -22.82
C ASN A 68 10.03 6.86 -22.77
N VAL A 69 9.34 6.60 -21.64
CA VAL A 69 8.42 5.46 -21.50
C VAL A 69 6.95 5.79 -21.81
N ARG A 70 6.69 6.94 -22.43
CA ARG A 70 5.32 7.38 -22.83
C ARG A 70 4.58 6.37 -23.69
N HIS A 71 5.30 5.55 -24.47
CA HIS A 71 4.70 4.50 -25.30
C HIS A 71 3.85 3.51 -24.49
N ARG A 72 4.11 3.33 -23.18
CA ARG A 72 3.30 2.47 -22.31
C ARG A 72 1.87 2.99 -22.15
N ASN A 73 1.66 4.30 -22.26
CA ASN A 73 0.33 4.91 -22.14
C ASN A 73 -0.60 4.50 -23.29
N LEU A 74 -0.08 3.92 -24.40
CA LEU A 74 -0.91 3.43 -25.51
C LEU A 74 -1.94 2.39 -25.07
N VAL A 75 -1.67 1.62 -23.99
CA VAL A 75 -2.62 0.64 -23.47
C VAL A 75 -3.93 1.29 -23.01
N TYR A 76 -3.91 2.54 -22.60
CA TYR A 76 -5.10 3.28 -22.20
C TYR A 76 -6.04 3.59 -23.37
N ASN A 77 -5.55 3.59 -24.62
CA ASN A 77 -6.37 3.78 -25.81
C ASN A 77 -7.26 2.56 -26.14
N LEU A 78 -7.02 1.41 -25.49
CA LEU A 78 -7.86 0.22 -25.62
C LEU A 78 -9.18 0.34 -24.87
N ILE A 79 -9.30 1.30 -23.96
CA ILE A 79 -10.49 1.51 -23.14
C ILE A 79 -11.52 2.30 -23.95
N ASN A 80 -12.71 1.72 -24.10
CA ASN A 80 -13.87 2.34 -24.70
C ASN A 80 -15.15 1.67 -24.20
N ARG A 81 -16.33 2.15 -24.61
CA ARG A 81 -17.64 1.62 -24.17
C ARG A 81 -17.95 0.19 -24.64
N ASP A 82 -17.27 -0.30 -25.66
CA ASP A 82 -17.46 -1.66 -26.15
C ASP A 82 -16.68 -2.66 -25.29
N VAL A 83 -15.62 -2.19 -24.61
CA VAL A 83 -14.73 -3.02 -23.79
C VAL A 83 -15.12 -3.00 -22.33
N VAL A 84 -15.51 -1.83 -21.75
CA VAL A 84 -15.80 -1.66 -20.34
C VAL A 84 -17.11 -0.93 -20.09
N ASP A 85 -17.81 -1.31 -19.01
CA ASP A 85 -19.05 -0.69 -18.57
C ASP A 85 -18.78 0.49 -17.61
N GLY A 86 -17.58 0.54 -17.02
CA GLY A 86 -17.15 1.60 -16.11
C GLY A 86 -15.64 1.63 -15.92
N ILE A 87 -15.14 2.73 -15.35
CA ILE A 87 -13.71 3.01 -15.22
C ILE A 87 -13.35 3.38 -13.79
N ILE A 88 -12.24 2.82 -13.30
CA ILE A 88 -11.57 3.30 -12.07
C ILE A 88 -10.26 3.97 -12.45
N TYR A 89 -10.08 5.22 -12.05
CA TYR A 89 -8.82 5.93 -12.14
C TYR A 89 -8.06 5.84 -10.83
N SER A 90 -6.72 5.91 -10.90
CA SER A 90 -5.88 6.24 -9.76
C SER A 90 -5.26 7.61 -9.99
N SER A 91 -5.54 8.58 -9.12
CA SER A 91 -5.03 9.95 -9.23
C SER A 91 -3.50 10.03 -9.27
N ALA A 92 -2.81 9.02 -8.70
CA ALA A 92 -1.35 8.91 -8.75
C ALA A 92 -0.77 8.82 -10.18
N LEU A 93 -1.60 8.47 -11.18
CA LEU A 93 -1.20 8.44 -12.60
C LEU A 93 -1.04 9.83 -13.19
N PHE A 94 -1.71 10.84 -12.64
CA PHE A 94 -1.86 12.19 -13.21
C PHE A 94 -0.83 13.17 -12.66
N ARG A 95 0.18 12.70 -11.93
CA ARG A 95 1.16 13.53 -11.21
C ARG A 95 1.95 14.52 -12.09
N TYR A 96 2.05 14.28 -13.39
CA TYR A 96 2.74 15.15 -14.34
C TYR A 96 1.79 15.95 -15.24
N LEU A 97 0.47 15.80 -15.04
CA LEU A 97 -0.51 16.55 -15.83
C LEU A 97 -0.86 17.88 -15.16
N LYS A 98 -0.88 18.93 -15.97
CA LYS A 98 -1.51 20.20 -15.59
C LYS A 98 -3.04 20.05 -15.61
N PRO A 99 -3.79 20.91 -14.94
CA PRO A 99 -5.26 20.81 -14.90
C PRO A 99 -5.93 20.71 -16.28
N ALA A 100 -5.46 21.49 -17.26
CA ALA A 100 -6.00 21.46 -18.63
C ALA A 100 -5.73 20.12 -19.33
N GLU A 101 -4.51 19.54 -19.16
CA GLU A 101 -4.12 18.26 -19.74
C GLU A 101 -4.90 17.10 -19.08
N LEU A 102 -5.13 17.18 -17.76
CA LEU A 102 -5.96 16.23 -17.04
C LEU A 102 -7.39 16.24 -17.59
N LYS A 103 -7.99 17.42 -17.75
CA LYS A 103 -9.33 17.56 -18.32
C LYS A 103 -9.40 16.98 -19.74
N GLU A 104 -8.41 17.25 -20.58
CA GLU A 104 -8.32 16.68 -21.93
C GLU A 104 -8.23 15.15 -21.90
N PHE A 105 -7.39 14.59 -21.01
CA PHE A 105 -7.25 13.15 -20.84
C PHE A 105 -8.58 12.51 -20.44
N LEU A 106 -9.27 13.05 -19.43
CA LEU A 106 -10.54 12.52 -18.93
C LEU A 106 -11.67 12.63 -19.95
N ASN A 107 -11.68 13.69 -20.79
CA ASN A 107 -12.66 13.87 -21.86
C ASN A 107 -12.65 12.75 -22.90
N ARG A 108 -11.53 12.01 -23.08
CA ARG A 108 -11.47 10.86 -23.99
C ARG A 108 -12.43 9.74 -23.58
N TYR A 109 -12.75 9.67 -22.29
CA TYR A 109 -13.59 8.63 -21.70
C TYR A 109 -14.95 9.18 -21.24
N ALA A 110 -15.30 10.39 -21.72
CA ALA A 110 -16.55 11.04 -21.36
C ALA A 110 -17.76 10.13 -21.63
N GLY A 111 -18.67 10.07 -20.67
CA GLY A 111 -19.89 9.27 -20.74
C GLY A 111 -19.73 7.79 -20.33
N ILE A 112 -18.52 7.30 -20.02
CA ILE A 112 -18.34 6.05 -19.30
C ILE A 112 -18.42 6.36 -17.81
N PRO A 113 -19.25 5.67 -17.00
CA PRO A 113 -19.27 5.84 -15.56
C PRO A 113 -17.85 5.69 -14.98
N ALA A 114 -17.44 6.62 -14.12
CA ALA A 114 -16.09 6.63 -13.61
C ALA A 114 -16.02 6.99 -12.12
N VAL A 115 -15.10 6.36 -11.41
CA VAL A 115 -14.70 6.66 -10.04
C VAL A 115 -13.19 6.82 -9.99
N ASN A 116 -12.71 7.72 -9.15
CA ASN A 116 -11.28 7.90 -8.92
C ASN A 116 -10.89 7.42 -7.51
N ILE A 117 -9.67 6.94 -7.36
CA ILE A 117 -9.05 6.53 -6.09
C ILE A 117 -7.82 7.40 -5.83
N GLY A 118 -7.68 7.89 -4.61
CA GLY A 118 -6.57 8.75 -4.17
C GLY A 118 -7.00 10.20 -3.99
N SER A 119 -6.31 11.16 -4.61
CA SER A 119 -6.68 12.58 -4.48
C SER A 119 -7.93 12.92 -5.30
N GLY A 120 -8.79 13.78 -4.79
CA GLY A 120 -10.02 14.18 -5.48
C GLY A 120 -9.78 14.78 -6.87
N ILE A 121 -10.67 14.45 -7.81
CA ILE A 121 -10.69 14.99 -9.18
C ILE A 121 -12.03 15.70 -9.37
N GLU A 122 -11.98 16.97 -9.83
CA GLU A 122 -13.19 17.74 -10.10
C GLU A 122 -14.09 17.03 -11.11
N GLY A 123 -15.37 16.90 -10.76
CA GLY A 123 -16.38 16.26 -11.62
C GLY A 123 -16.35 14.73 -11.65
N ILE A 124 -15.46 14.06 -10.90
CA ILE A 124 -15.41 12.59 -10.80
C ILE A 124 -15.53 12.18 -9.33
N PRO A 125 -16.52 11.34 -8.97
CA PRO A 125 -16.61 10.76 -7.64
C PRO A 125 -15.28 10.12 -7.23
N SER A 126 -14.77 10.52 -6.07
CA SER A 126 -13.43 10.12 -5.62
C SER A 126 -13.47 9.50 -4.22
N VAL A 127 -12.83 8.35 -4.06
CA VAL A 127 -12.53 7.73 -2.76
C VAL A 127 -11.11 8.14 -2.37
N ILE A 128 -10.99 8.85 -1.26
CA ILE A 128 -9.73 9.46 -0.80
C ILE A 128 -9.36 8.99 0.61
N ALA A 129 -8.12 9.18 1.01
CA ALA A 129 -7.72 9.04 2.41
C ALA A 129 -8.12 10.27 3.22
N ASP A 130 -8.49 10.10 4.49
CA ASP A 130 -8.62 11.19 5.45
C ASP A 130 -7.21 11.63 5.93
N VAL A 131 -6.55 12.40 5.06
CA VAL A 131 -5.17 12.86 5.26
C VAL A 131 -5.06 13.73 6.51
N GLU A 132 -6.08 14.58 6.79
CA GLU A 132 -6.03 15.49 7.92
C GLU A 132 -6.06 14.73 9.24
N ALA A 133 -6.98 13.78 9.41
CA ALA A 133 -7.06 12.96 10.61
C ALA A 133 -5.80 12.12 10.83
N GLY A 134 -5.25 11.51 9.76
CA GLY A 134 -4.03 10.70 9.87
C GLY A 134 -2.80 11.52 10.25
N MET A 135 -2.63 12.68 9.63
CA MET A 135 -1.51 13.57 9.96
C MET A 135 -1.67 14.20 11.34
N ALA A 136 -2.91 14.47 11.80
CA ALA A 136 -3.15 14.96 13.17
C ALA A 136 -2.75 13.92 14.22
N LYS A 137 -3.09 12.63 14.01
CA LYS A 137 -2.64 11.53 14.89
C LYS A 137 -1.12 11.42 14.93
N LEU A 138 -0.47 11.51 13.77
CA LEU A 138 0.99 11.49 13.71
C LEU A 138 1.60 12.69 14.43
N MET A 139 1.09 13.90 14.20
CA MET A 139 1.61 15.12 14.85
C MET A 139 1.44 15.04 16.36
N HIS A 140 0.28 14.58 16.87
CA HIS A 140 0.07 14.31 18.28
C HIS A 140 1.17 13.37 18.83
N HIS A 141 1.40 12.24 18.14
CA HIS A 141 2.43 11.29 18.53
C HIS A 141 3.84 11.91 18.54
N LEU A 142 4.21 12.68 17.54
CA LEU A 142 5.55 13.29 17.47
C LEU A 142 5.75 14.41 18.49
N VAL A 143 4.70 15.21 18.73
CA VAL A 143 4.79 16.42 19.57
C VAL A 143 4.50 16.11 21.04
N ASP A 144 3.42 15.38 21.33
CA ASP A 144 2.96 15.15 22.70
C ASP A 144 3.62 13.93 23.33
N ASP A 145 3.83 12.83 22.58
CA ASP A 145 4.47 11.63 23.14
C ASP A 145 6.00 11.73 23.13
N HIS A 146 6.60 12.32 22.08
CA HIS A 146 8.05 12.41 21.92
C HIS A 146 8.65 13.78 22.26
N GLY A 147 7.85 14.84 22.33
CA GLY A 147 8.32 16.20 22.58
C GLY A 147 9.06 16.83 21.39
N TYR A 148 8.94 16.30 20.17
CA TYR A 148 9.62 16.84 19.00
C TYR A 148 9.09 18.20 18.60
N ARG A 149 9.99 19.11 18.21
CA ARG A 149 9.67 20.47 17.79
C ARG A 149 10.29 20.86 16.45
N LYS A 150 11.39 20.23 16.05
CA LYS A 150 12.05 20.45 14.76
C LYS A 150 11.61 19.34 13.80
N ILE A 151 10.44 19.49 13.21
CA ILE A 151 9.83 18.48 12.33
C ILE A 151 10.12 18.85 10.90
N ALA A 152 11.01 18.11 10.22
CA ALA A 152 11.30 18.31 8.81
C ALA A 152 10.27 17.62 7.93
N MET A 153 10.05 18.15 6.72
CA MET A 153 9.16 17.56 5.72
C MET A 153 9.84 17.40 4.36
N ILE A 154 9.95 16.15 3.90
CA ILE A 154 10.28 15.82 2.53
C ILE A 154 8.99 15.53 1.77
N ARG A 155 8.71 16.33 0.73
CA ARG A 155 7.46 16.29 -0.03
C ARG A 155 7.72 16.11 -1.53
N GLY A 156 6.68 15.75 -2.27
CA GLY A 156 6.69 15.75 -3.72
C GLY A 156 6.70 17.15 -4.33
N LEU A 157 6.69 17.22 -5.65
CA LEU A 157 6.69 18.48 -6.40
C LEU A 157 5.43 19.32 -6.11
N GLN A 158 5.56 20.65 -6.20
CA GLN A 158 4.52 21.61 -5.79
C GLN A 158 3.20 21.47 -6.55
N TYR A 159 3.20 20.99 -7.78
CA TYR A 159 1.97 20.81 -8.57
C TYR A 159 1.27 19.46 -8.33
N HIS A 160 1.84 18.59 -7.49
CA HIS A 160 1.21 17.32 -7.15
C HIS A 160 0.17 17.54 -6.05
N HIS A 161 -1.12 17.39 -6.38
CA HIS A 161 -2.25 17.73 -5.51
C HIS A 161 -2.16 17.09 -4.12
N ASP A 162 -1.86 15.81 -4.02
CA ASP A 162 -1.71 15.10 -2.74
C ASP A 162 -0.54 15.65 -1.90
N SER A 163 0.57 15.98 -2.54
CA SER A 163 1.72 16.60 -1.88
C SER A 163 1.40 18.00 -1.34
N GLU A 164 0.63 18.79 -2.09
CA GLU A 164 0.18 20.12 -1.66
C GLU A 164 -0.82 20.02 -0.49
N LEU A 165 -1.75 19.08 -0.55
CA LEU A 165 -2.70 18.85 0.54
C LEU A 165 -1.96 18.54 1.84
N ARG A 166 -1.03 17.56 1.81
CA ARG A 166 -0.23 17.19 2.99
C ARG A 166 0.64 18.33 3.51
N TYR A 167 1.18 19.15 2.62
CA TYR A 167 1.94 20.32 3.01
C TYR A 167 1.07 21.38 3.71
N LYS A 168 -0.15 21.62 3.20
CA LYS A 168 -1.10 22.54 3.85
C LYS A 168 -1.51 22.03 5.23
N VAL A 169 -1.77 20.72 5.36
CA VAL A 169 -2.11 20.10 6.64
C VAL A 169 -0.93 20.19 7.60
N TYR A 170 0.29 19.91 7.14
CA TYR A 170 1.52 20.05 7.94
C TYR A 170 1.65 21.48 8.51
N ARG A 171 1.49 22.50 7.65
CA ARG A 171 1.53 23.92 8.08
C ARG A 171 0.46 24.23 9.13
N LYS A 172 -0.78 23.80 8.90
CA LYS A 172 -1.90 23.96 9.84
C LYS A 172 -1.60 23.32 11.19
N LEU A 173 -1.03 22.10 11.19
CA LEU A 173 -0.71 21.37 12.41
C LEU A 173 0.45 22.03 13.18
N LEU A 174 1.49 22.52 12.51
CA LEU A 174 2.54 23.29 13.17
C LEU A 174 1.96 24.52 13.90
N ASP A 175 1.07 25.26 13.24
CA ASP A 175 0.40 26.42 13.85
C ASP A 175 -0.44 26.01 15.06
N GLN A 176 -1.18 24.90 15.01
CA GLN A 176 -1.98 24.37 16.12
C GLN A 176 -1.15 23.96 17.34
N TYR A 177 0.07 23.45 17.10
CA TYR A 177 1.02 23.07 18.17
C TYR A 177 1.97 24.21 18.56
N GLU A 178 1.73 25.44 18.06
CA GLU A 178 2.59 26.60 18.32
C GLU A 178 4.07 26.37 17.96
N ILE A 179 4.32 25.55 16.94
CA ILE A 179 5.68 25.27 16.43
C ILE A 179 5.98 26.26 15.29
N PRO A 180 7.00 27.10 15.43
CA PRO A 180 7.37 28.04 14.36
C PRO A 180 7.72 27.32 13.08
N PHE A 181 7.12 27.75 11.97
CA PHE A 181 7.47 27.20 10.67
C PHE A 181 8.90 27.60 10.27
N ARG A 182 9.67 26.62 9.81
CA ARG A 182 11.03 26.78 9.31
C ARG A 182 11.11 26.30 7.86
N GLU A 183 11.38 27.21 6.93
CA GLU A 183 11.48 26.92 5.50
C GLU A 183 12.65 25.97 5.18
N ASP A 184 13.76 26.06 5.92
CA ASP A 184 14.93 25.22 5.81
C ASP A 184 14.70 23.76 6.23
N LEU A 185 13.59 23.45 6.89
CA LEU A 185 13.15 22.09 7.21
C LEU A 185 12.22 21.48 6.14
N VAL A 186 11.91 22.20 5.06
CA VAL A 186 11.03 21.68 4.00
C VAL A 186 11.77 21.53 2.69
N VAL A 187 11.71 20.30 2.14
CA VAL A 187 12.36 19.96 0.88
C VAL A 187 11.34 19.37 -0.10
N ALA A 188 11.22 19.99 -1.27
CA ALA A 188 10.41 19.45 -2.37
C ALA A 188 11.33 18.78 -3.41
N VAL A 189 11.01 17.53 -3.77
CA VAL A 189 11.76 16.74 -4.75
C VAL A 189 10.85 15.89 -5.61
N ASP A 190 11.31 15.54 -6.81
CA ASP A 190 10.69 14.49 -7.60
C ASP A 190 10.98 13.12 -6.95
N PRO A 191 9.95 12.31 -6.62
CA PRO A 191 10.16 11.01 -6.01
C PRO A 191 10.80 9.98 -6.95
N VAL A 192 10.97 10.29 -8.23
CA VAL A 192 11.55 9.39 -9.23
C VAL A 192 13.07 9.40 -9.15
N ASN A 193 13.71 8.28 -9.57
CA ASN A 193 15.16 8.10 -9.62
C ASN A 193 15.86 8.29 -8.24
N ASN A 194 16.79 9.21 -8.12
CA ASN A 194 17.58 9.45 -6.90
C ASN A 194 16.89 10.39 -5.89
N GLY A 195 15.55 10.50 -5.91
CA GLY A 195 14.81 11.45 -5.08
C GLY A 195 15.18 11.42 -3.60
N GLY A 196 15.39 10.25 -3.00
CA GLY A 196 15.81 10.13 -1.60
C GLY A 196 17.19 10.75 -1.32
N ARG A 197 18.19 10.44 -2.15
CA ARG A 197 19.55 11.04 -2.01
C ARG A 197 19.52 12.55 -2.23
N VAL A 198 18.75 13.02 -3.22
CA VAL A 198 18.59 14.44 -3.49
C VAL A 198 17.90 15.15 -2.33
N ALA A 199 16.87 14.54 -1.75
CA ALA A 199 16.15 15.09 -0.61
C ALA A 199 17.05 15.23 0.63
N VAL A 200 17.76 14.15 0.98
CA VAL A 200 18.70 14.14 2.12
C VAL A 200 19.82 15.15 1.91
N ALA A 201 20.40 15.22 0.71
CA ALA A 201 21.47 16.19 0.41
C ALA A 201 20.98 17.64 0.47
N LYS A 202 19.75 17.93 0.03
CA LYS A 202 19.14 19.26 0.15
C LYS A 202 18.91 19.63 1.61
N LEU A 203 18.28 18.73 2.39
CA LEU A 203 18.00 18.98 3.80
C LEU A 203 19.29 19.16 4.61
N ASP A 204 20.31 18.33 4.36
CA ASP A 204 21.64 18.46 4.95
C ASP A 204 22.27 19.83 4.64
N LYS A 205 22.20 20.27 3.37
CA LYS A 205 22.70 21.58 2.96
C LYS A 205 21.94 22.74 3.60
N GLN A 206 20.62 22.61 3.79
CA GLN A 206 19.77 23.68 4.30
C GLN A 206 19.88 23.86 5.82
N CYS A 207 19.90 22.77 6.57
CA CYS A 207 19.87 22.80 8.03
C CYS A 207 20.87 21.85 8.73
N GLY A 208 21.77 21.16 7.99
CA GLY A 208 22.71 20.21 8.57
C GLY A 208 22.04 18.99 9.20
N LEU A 209 20.84 18.62 8.75
CA LEU A 209 19.97 17.60 9.37
C LEU A 209 19.63 17.89 10.85
N ASP A 210 19.73 19.16 11.29
CA ASP A 210 19.31 19.59 12.64
C ASP A 210 17.78 19.58 12.75
N CYS A 211 17.22 18.38 12.84
CA CYS A 211 15.79 18.12 13.04
C CYS A 211 15.60 16.92 13.97
N ASP A 212 14.48 16.92 14.70
CA ASP A 212 14.11 15.83 15.59
C ASP A 212 13.62 14.62 14.81
N VAL A 213 12.85 14.87 13.74
CA VAL A 213 12.25 13.85 12.89
C VAL A 213 12.06 14.36 11.46
N ILE A 214 12.23 13.49 10.48
CA ILE A 214 11.94 13.74 9.06
C ILE A 214 10.63 13.04 8.69
N THR A 215 9.60 13.82 8.33
CA THR A 215 8.36 13.30 7.77
C THR A 215 8.48 13.22 6.25
N VAL A 216 8.09 12.10 5.64
CA VAL A 216 8.31 11.84 4.22
C VAL A 216 7.01 11.48 3.53
N VAL A 217 6.63 12.23 2.48
CA VAL A 217 5.47 11.93 1.62
C VAL A 217 5.83 10.88 0.58
N GLY A 218 5.06 9.79 0.53
CA GLY A 218 5.19 8.72 -0.45
C GLY A 218 5.92 7.48 0.05
N ASP A 219 5.31 6.32 -0.20
CA ASP A 219 5.76 4.99 0.24
C ASP A 219 7.19 4.66 -0.22
N GLN A 220 7.45 4.81 -1.52
CA GLN A 220 8.78 4.56 -2.10
C GLN A 220 9.80 5.61 -1.70
N MET A 221 9.32 6.82 -1.38
CA MET A 221 10.22 7.91 -1.02
C MET A 221 10.80 7.72 0.37
N VAL A 222 9.99 7.31 1.36
CA VAL A 222 10.49 7.06 2.71
C VAL A 222 11.59 6.01 2.72
N VAL A 223 11.43 4.93 1.95
CA VAL A 223 12.46 3.89 1.80
C VAL A 223 13.76 4.44 1.22
N ARG A 224 13.66 5.28 0.20
CA ARG A 224 14.84 5.91 -0.43
C ARG A 224 15.54 6.90 0.48
N VAL A 225 14.78 7.63 1.31
CA VAL A 225 15.32 8.55 2.33
C VAL A 225 16.08 7.76 3.40
N VAL A 226 15.48 6.68 3.93
CA VAL A 226 16.14 5.80 4.91
C VAL A 226 17.46 5.27 4.37
N LYS A 227 17.47 4.70 3.15
CA LYS A 227 18.70 4.21 2.52
C LYS A 227 19.74 5.32 2.32
N ALA A 228 19.33 6.51 1.90
CA ALA A 228 20.24 7.62 1.69
C ALA A 228 20.86 8.13 3.01
N LEU A 229 20.14 8.08 4.13
CA LEU A 229 20.67 8.40 5.46
C LEU A 229 21.67 7.32 5.93
N GLN A 230 21.32 6.04 5.76
CA GLN A 230 22.20 4.92 6.10
C GLN A 230 23.50 4.93 5.28
N GLU A 231 23.45 5.28 3.98
CA GLU A 231 24.63 5.47 3.13
C GLU A 231 25.55 6.60 3.64
N LYS A 232 25.01 7.56 4.37
CA LYS A 232 25.74 8.63 5.06
C LYS A 232 26.16 8.25 6.50
N ASN A 233 25.96 7.00 6.91
CA ASN A 233 26.24 6.46 8.25
C ASN A 233 25.36 7.04 9.37
N TYR A 234 24.18 7.60 9.07
CA TYR A 234 23.21 7.97 10.10
C TYR A 234 22.46 6.71 10.56
N ARG A 235 22.39 6.54 11.88
CA ARG A 235 21.59 5.49 12.52
C ARG A 235 20.15 5.98 12.71
N ILE A 236 19.19 5.12 12.39
CA ILE A 236 17.78 5.41 12.57
C ILE A 236 17.24 4.40 13.60
N PRO A 237 16.63 4.84 14.68
CA PRO A 237 16.23 6.21 15.03
C PRO A 237 17.26 7.02 15.84
N GLU A 238 18.44 6.50 16.15
CA GLU A 238 19.34 7.05 17.17
C GLU A 238 19.84 8.46 16.80
N ASP A 239 20.32 8.65 15.56
CA ASP A 239 20.87 9.92 15.09
C ASP A 239 19.78 10.80 14.44
N VAL A 240 18.84 10.17 13.68
CA VAL A 240 17.73 10.86 13.03
C VAL A 240 16.50 9.94 12.95
N ARG A 241 15.31 10.49 13.18
CA ARG A 241 14.04 9.76 13.12
C ARG A 241 13.39 9.99 11.76
N VAL A 242 12.71 8.96 11.26
CA VAL A 242 12.05 9.04 9.95
C VAL A 242 10.64 8.43 10.06
N VAL A 243 9.64 9.15 9.56
CA VAL A 243 8.25 8.66 9.50
C VAL A 243 7.65 8.88 8.13
N GLY A 244 6.82 7.94 7.68
CA GLY A 244 6.12 8.02 6.41
C GLY A 244 4.75 8.67 6.55
N LEU A 245 4.44 9.62 5.67
CA LEU A 245 3.12 10.27 5.58
C LEU A 245 2.18 9.60 4.58
N GLN A 246 2.63 8.57 3.94
CA GLN A 246 1.86 7.71 3.07
C GLN A 246 2.60 6.40 3.03
N GLY A 247 1.99 5.36 3.51
CA GLY A 247 2.65 4.08 3.61
C GLY A 247 1.75 2.94 3.25
N VAL A 248 2.39 1.84 2.91
CA VAL A 248 1.78 0.53 2.80
C VAL A 248 2.46 -0.40 3.80
N SER A 249 1.83 -1.52 4.11
CA SER A 249 2.26 -2.49 5.11
C SER A 249 3.72 -2.94 5.02
N ASP A 250 4.36 -2.84 3.84
CA ASP A 250 5.76 -3.27 3.62
C ASP A 250 6.78 -2.52 4.52
N GLY A 251 6.42 -1.37 5.11
CA GLY A 251 7.29 -0.60 6.02
C GLY A 251 7.79 -1.38 7.24
N GLN A 252 7.12 -2.44 7.64
CA GLN A 252 7.52 -3.32 8.75
C GLN A 252 8.76 -4.19 8.43
N PHE A 253 9.06 -4.43 7.15
CA PHE A 253 10.19 -5.26 6.72
C PHE A 253 11.50 -4.48 6.60
N PHE A 254 11.48 -3.19 6.91
CA PHE A 254 12.68 -2.36 6.92
C PHE A 254 13.40 -2.44 8.27
N ASP A 255 14.67 -2.12 8.26
CA ASP A 255 15.49 -1.95 9.46
C ASP A 255 15.97 -0.49 9.55
N PRO A 256 15.44 0.26 10.55
CA PRO A 256 14.37 -0.12 11.49
C PRO A 256 12.99 -0.18 10.81
N PRO A 257 12.01 -0.93 11.39
CA PRO A 257 10.63 -0.90 10.93
C PRO A 257 10.05 0.51 10.97
N LEU A 258 9.34 0.89 9.88
CA LEU A 258 8.93 2.27 9.64
C LEU A 258 7.59 2.61 10.30
N THR A 259 7.56 3.66 11.09
CA THR A 259 6.32 4.34 11.53
C THR A 259 5.72 5.06 10.33
N ILE A 260 4.45 4.81 10.06
CA ILE A 260 3.75 5.34 8.88
C ILE A 260 2.33 5.76 9.21
N VAL A 261 1.80 6.72 8.46
CA VAL A 261 0.37 6.91 8.29
C VAL A 261 -0.06 6.06 7.10
N ASP A 262 -0.87 5.04 7.35
CA ASP A 262 -1.43 4.19 6.30
C ASP A 262 -2.71 4.81 5.74
N ASP A 263 -2.70 5.09 4.44
CA ASP A 263 -3.84 5.66 3.72
C ASP A 263 -4.95 4.63 3.44
N ASN A 264 -4.75 3.38 3.84
CA ASN A 264 -5.71 2.28 3.67
C ASN A 264 -6.19 2.12 2.21
N VAL A 265 -5.23 2.13 1.29
CA VAL A 265 -5.53 2.11 -0.16
C VAL A 265 -6.21 0.81 -0.62
N TYR A 266 -6.11 -0.27 0.14
CA TYR A 266 -6.90 -1.49 -0.07
C TYR A 266 -8.40 -1.20 0.05
N ILE A 267 -8.82 -0.53 1.12
CA ILE A 267 -10.23 -0.15 1.33
C ILE A 267 -10.68 0.85 0.26
N GLN A 268 -9.82 1.81 -0.10
CA GLN A 268 -10.13 2.73 -1.21
C GLN A 268 -10.39 1.97 -2.52
N GLY A 269 -9.62 0.92 -2.81
CA GLY A 269 -9.83 0.04 -3.96
C GLY A 269 -11.18 -0.67 -3.91
N LYS A 270 -11.53 -1.26 -2.77
CA LYS A 270 -12.80 -1.97 -2.55
C LYS A 270 -13.99 -1.02 -2.70
N VAL A 271 -14.00 0.06 -1.95
CA VAL A 271 -15.07 1.09 -1.97
C VAL A 271 -15.16 1.77 -3.34
N GLY A 272 -14.03 1.98 -4.01
CA GLY A 272 -14.00 2.53 -5.37
C GLY A 272 -14.76 1.69 -6.38
N LEU A 273 -14.59 0.36 -6.33
CA LEU A 273 -15.37 -0.56 -7.17
C LEU A 273 -16.85 -0.58 -6.80
N GLU A 274 -17.18 -0.65 -5.50
CA GLU A 274 -18.56 -0.62 -5.02
C GLU A 274 -19.30 0.64 -5.47
N ASN A 275 -18.65 1.82 -5.35
CA ASN A 275 -19.21 3.08 -5.82
C ASN A 275 -19.38 3.10 -7.35
N LEU A 276 -18.42 2.56 -8.11
CA LEU A 276 -18.56 2.45 -9.56
C LEU A 276 -19.73 1.57 -9.97
N LEU A 277 -19.94 0.44 -9.30
CA LEU A 277 -21.09 -0.45 -9.57
C LEU A 277 -22.43 0.24 -9.27
N ARG A 278 -22.49 1.06 -8.23
CA ARG A 278 -23.67 1.89 -7.94
C ARG A 278 -23.94 2.89 -9.07
N LEU A 279 -22.90 3.59 -9.56
CA LEU A 279 -23.03 4.51 -10.70
C LEU A 279 -23.51 3.80 -11.98
N ILE A 280 -22.97 2.60 -12.28
CA ILE A 280 -23.40 1.80 -13.43
C ILE A 280 -24.89 1.42 -13.32
N ARG A 281 -25.39 1.21 -12.12
CA ARG A 281 -26.82 0.92 -11.84
C ARG A 281 -27.69 2.18 -11.83
N GLY A 282 -27.13 3.38 -12.04
CA GLY A 282 -27.84 4.66 -12.01
C GLY A 282 -28.10 5.21 -10.60
N GLU A 283 -27.43 4.68 -9.58
CA GLU A 283 -27.50 5.17 -8.21
C GLU A 283 -26.55 6.36 -8.02
N SER A 284 -26.87 7.22 -7.05
CA SER A 284 -25.98 8.33 -6.66
C SER A 284 -24.89 7.84 -5.69
N VAL A 285 -23.70 8.45 -5.80
CA VAL A 285 -22.59 8.25 -4.87
C VAL A 285 -22.02 9.61 -4.43
N PRO A 286 -21.38 9.70 -3.26
CA PRO A 286 -20.72 10.93 -2.83
C PRO A 286 -19.64 11.38 -3.83
N MET A 287 -19.54 12.68 -4.08
CA MET A 287 -18.44 13.22 -4.91
C MET A 287 -17.08 13.05 -4.26
N ILE A 288 -17.02 13.13 -2.92
CA ILE A 288 -15.83 12.82 -2.11
C ILE A 288 -16.27 11.88 -1.00
N GLN A 289 -15.65 10.72 -0.95
CA GLN A 289 -15.76 9.77 0.15
C GLN A 289 -14.38 9.59 0.78
N ALA A 290 -14.24 10.05 2.03
CA ALA A 290 -12.98 9.94 2.77
C ALA A 290 -12.97 8.65 3.61
N GLU A 291 -11.96 7.82 3.39
CA GLU A 291 -11.74 6.61 4.17
C GLU A 291 -10.76 6.87 5.32
N PRO A 292 -10.98 6.27 6.49
CA PRO A 292 -10.11 6.46 7.64
C PRO A 292 -8.68 6.02 7.37
N THR A 293 -7.72 6.81 7.86
CA THR A 293 -6.30 6.49 7.87
C THR A 293 -5.88 5.92 9.22
N GLU A 294 -4.85 5.09 9.24
CA GLU A 294 -4.31 4.49 10.45
C GLU A 294 -2.87 4.94 10.70
N LEU A 295 -2.57 5.35 11.94
CA LEU A 295 -1.19 5.57 12.39
C LEU A 295 -0.62 4.25 12.90
N VAL A 296 0.38 3.73 12.19
CA VAL A 296 1.09 2.51 12.55
C VAL A 296 2.44 2.88 13.15
N ILE A 297 2.53 2.84 14.47
CA ILE A 297 3.74 3.20 15.20
C ILE A 297 4.70 2.01 15.20
N ARG A 298 5.98 2.28 14.84
CA ARG A 298 7.10 1.34 14.86
C ARG A 298 8.37 2.04 15.34
N ARG A 299 9.55 1.43 15.12
CA ARG A 299 10.82 1.95 15.68
C ARG A 299 11.33 3.24 15.07
N SER A 300 11.07 3.51 13.80
CA SER A 300 11.74 4.61 13.09
C SER A 300 11.44 6.01 13.60
N CYS A 301 10.36 6.19 14.38
CA CYS A 301 10.06 7.46 15.07
C CYS A 301 10.79 7.62 16.40
N GLY A 302 11.49 6.59 16.88
CA GLY A 302 12.15 6.60 18.20
C GLY A 302 11.38 5.86 19.29
N CYS A 303 10.17 5.34 18.98
CA CYS A 303 9.50 4.42 19.89
C CYS A 303 10.34 3.16 20.09
N PRO A 304 10.36 2.57 21.29
CA PRO A 304 10.72 1.16 21.42
C PRO A 304 9.78 0.33 20.56
N GLU A 305 10.21 -0.84 20.12
CA GLU A 305 9.29 -1.79 19.49
C GLU A 305 8.08 -1.96 20.41
N ASN A 306 6.88 -1.60 19.89
CA ASN A 306 5.67 -1.45 20.68
C ASN A 306 5.48 -2.62 21.62
N GLY A 307 5.48 -2.34 22.94
CA GLY A 307 4.93 -3.16 24.02
C GLY A 307 5.27 -4.64 24.00
N GLU A 308 6.00 -5.04 23.01
CA GLU A 308 6.55 -6.32 22.81
C GLU A 308 7.88 -6.35 23.53
N GLU A 309 7.85 -6.87 24.72
CA GLU A 309 8.98 -7.68 25.12
C GLU A 309 9.26 -8.57 23.89
N ARG A 310 10.27 -8.17 23.06
CA ARG A 310 10.94 -9.21 22.28
C ARG A 310 11.22 -10.26 23.32
N VAL A 311 10.66 -11.44 23.18
CA VAL A 311 11.13 -12.57 23.96
C VAL A 311 12.62 -12.58 23.72
N LYS A 312 13.37 -12.05 24.68
CA LYS A 312 14.81 -12.20 24.70
C LYS A 312 15.02 -13.68 24.98
N ILE A 313 15.06 -14.44 23.91
CA ILE A 313 15.49 -15.82 24.01
C ILE A 313 16.97 -15.72 24.36
N ASP A 314 17.30 -16.03 25.60
CA ASP A 314 18.68 -16.15 26.03
C ASP A 314 19.33 -17.32 25.27
N PHE A 315 20.44 -17.03 24.62
CA PHE A 315 21.28 -18.02 23.95
C PHE A 315 22.49 -18.33 24.85
N PRO A 316 22.35 -19.17 25.90
CA PRO A 316 23.46 -19.51 26.75
C PRO A 316 24.55 -20.23 25.95
N PRO A 317 25.82 -19.88 26.11
CA PRO A 317 26.90 -20.56 25.40
C PRO A 317 26.87 -22.09 25.65
N GLY A 318 26.93 -22.86 24.55
CA GLY A 318 26.96 -24.34 24.62
C GLY A 318 25.61 -25.03 24.72
N VAL A 319 24.48 -24.30 24.73
CA VAL A 319 23.16 -24.91 24.66
C VAL A 319 22.75 -25.09 23.19
N PRO A 320 22.37 -26.30 22.73
CA PRO A 320 21.92 -26.52 21.37
C PRO A 320 20.69 -25.65 21.03
N LEU A 321 20.66 -25.06 19.84
CA LEU A 321 19.58 -24.21 19.35
C LEU A 321 18.22 -24.92 19.41
N GLU A 322 18.16 -26.21 19.08
CA GLU A 322 16.98 -27.06 19.19
C GLU A 322 16.34 -26.97 20.59
N LYS A 323 17.18 -27.11 21.64
CA LYS A 323 16.70 -27.04 23.02
C LYS A 323 16.14 -25.65 23.38
N ILE A 324 16.77 -24.62 22.88
CA ILE A 324 16.34 -23.23 23.10
C ILE A 324 14.99 -22.99 22.41
N LEU A 325 14.83 -23.43 21.16
CA LEU A 325 13.57 -23.30 20.42
C LEU A 325 12.45 -24.08 21.12
N HIS A 326 12.71 -25.30 21.54
CA HIS A 326 11.72 -26.12 22.23
C HIS A 326 11.27 -25.50 23.57
N GLN A 327 12.19 -24.94 24.34
CA GLN A 327 11.88 -24.27 25.61
C GLN A 327 11.04 -22.99 25.41
N ASN A 328 11.22 -22.28 24.31
CA ASN A 328 10.52 -21.02 24.00
C ASN A 328 9.41 -21.19 22.96
N ARG A 329 9.05 -22.44 22.64
CA ARG A 329 8.12 -22.78 21.54
C ARG A 329 6.82 -21.98 21.55
N ASN A 330 6.15 -21.90 22.70
CA ASN A 330 4.87 -21.21 22.80
C ASN A 330 4.99 -19.73 22.49
N GLU A 331 6.06 -19.10 22.94
CA GLU A 331 6.32 -17.69 22.72
C GLU A 331 6.67 -17.39 21.25
N ILE A 332 7.47 -18.25 20.64
CA ILE A 332 7.78 -18.18 19.20
C ILE A 332 6.49 -18.31 18.38
N LEU A 333 5.62 -19.26 18.71
CA LEU A 333 4.34 -19.43 18.05
C LEU A 333 3.41 -18.22 18.21
N ILE A 334 3.38 -17.60 19.39
CA ILE A 334 2.63 -16.36 19.63
C ILE A 334 3.14 -15.25 18.71
N GLN A 335 4.46 -15.07 18.61
CA GLN A 335 5.06 -14.04 17.76
C GLN A 335 4.84 -14.32 16.27
N MET A 336 4.99 -15.58 15.83
CA MET A 336 4.70 -15.97 14.45
C MET A 336 3.24 -15.72 14.08
N ASN A 337 2.29 -16.14 14.93
CA ASN A 337 0.86 -15.91 14.72
C ASN A 337 0.53 -14.43 14.69
N ARG A 338 1.11 -13.66 15.59
CA ARG A 338 0.94 -12.21 15.64
C ARG A 338 1.47 -11.54 14.37
N ALA A 339 2.66 -11.94 13.90
CA ALA A 339 3.23 -11.44 12.66
C ALA A 339 2.33 -11.75 11.44
N VAL A 340 1.66 -12.91 11.41
CA VAL A 340 0.66 -13.23 10.38
C VAL A 340 -0.55 -12.29 10.47
N VAL A 341 -1.08 -12.05 11.67
CA VAL A 341 -2.27 -11.22 11.90
C VAL A 341 -2.00 -9.75 11.58
N GLU A 342 -0.86 -9.22 12.02
CA GLU A 342 -0.47 -7.82 11.80
C GLU A 342 -0.18 -7.50 10.34
N ASN A 343 0.28 -8.51 9.57
CA ASN A 343 0.58 -8.40 8.15
C ASN A 343 -0.61 -8.71 7.26
N SER A 344 -1.75 -9.11 7.82
CA SER A 344 -2.92 -9.42 7.01
C SER A 344 -3.73 -8.15 6.75
N LEU A 345 -3.95 -7.87 5.47
CA LEU A 345 -4.91 -6.87 5.00
C LEU A 345 -6.37 -7.32 5.19
N ILE A 346 -6.59 -8.50 5.78
CA ILE A 346 -7.89 -9.12 6.00
C ILE A 346 -8.26 -8.98 7.47
N HIS A 347 -9.54 -8.72 7.74
CA HIS A 347 -10.09 -8.64 9.09
C HIS A 347 -9.58 -9.76 10.01
N ARG A 348 -9.08 -9.41 11.19
CA ARG A 348 -8.51 -10.28 12.24
C ARG A 348 -9.35 -11.52 12.58
N SER A 349 -10.64 -11.52 12.25
CA SER A 349 -11.58 -12.62 12.57
C SER A 349 -11.48 -13.85 11.65
N GLN A 350 -10.73 -13.80 10.54
CA GLN A 350 -10.70 -14.89 9.55
C GLN A 350 -9.40 -15.69 9.52
N LEU A 351 -8.37 -15.29 10.26
CA LEU A 351 -7.09 -15.99 10.32
C LEU A 351 -7.08 -16.98 11.50
N LYS A 352 -6.90 -18.26 11.20
CA LYS A 352 -6.71 -19.29 12.21
C LYS A 352 -5.22 -19.42 12.53
N PRO A 353 -4.83 -19.33 13.81
CA PRO A 353 -3.44 -19.48 14.29
C PRO A 353 -2.78 -20.82 13.94
N GLU A 354 -3.57 -21.84 13.71
CA GLU A 354 -3.14 -23.25 13.51
C GLU A 354 -2.21 -23.50 12.31
N ASN A 355 -1.94 -22.46 11.51
CA ASN A 355 -1.21 -22.62 10.25
C ASN A 355 0.31 -22.39 10.34
N VAL A 356 0.84 -21.78 11.43
CA VAL A 356 2.27 -21.50 11.59
C VAL A 356 3.04 -22.61 12.32
N GLU A 357 2.34 -23.42 13.11
CA GLU A 357 2.93 -24.50 13.90
C GLU A 357 3.72 -25.51 13.05
N PRO A 358 3.22 -25.95 11.87
CA PRO A 358 3.98 -26.86 11.01
C PRO A 358 5.33 -26.30 10.52
N LEU A 359 5.47 -24.97 10.44
CA LEU A 359 6.76 -24.35 10.07
C LEU A 359 7.78 -24.48 11.19
N LEU A 360 7.35 -24.27 12.43
CA LEU A 360 8.23 -24.44 13.60
C LEU A 360 8.59 -25.90 13.82
N ASP A 361 7.64 -26.83 13.67
CA ASP A 361 7.89 -28.27 13.74
C ASP A 361 8.96 -28.73 12.74
N ALA A 362 8.83 -28.26 11.49
CA ALA A 362 9.77 -28.60 10.44
C ALA A 362 11.16 -28.01 10.68
N LEU A 363 11.23 -26.78 11.23
CA LEU A 363 12.49 -26.17 11.61
C LEU A 363 13.18 -26.96 12.73
N GLU A 364 12.45 -27.33 13.78
CA GLU A 364 12.97 -28.18 14.87
C GLU A 364 13.44 -29.54 14.35
N ALA A 365 12.73 -30.17 13.41
CA ALA A 365 13.13 -31.43 12.78
C ALA A 365 14.46 -31.27 12.01
N CYS A 366 14.62 -30.19 11.24
CA CYS A 366 15.89 -29.92 10.55
C CYS A 366 17.06 -29.72 11.54
N LEU A 367 16.83 -29.08 12.67
CA LEU A 367 17.85 -28.90 13.71
C LEU A 367 18.23 -30.22 14.41
N ARG A 368 17.34 -31.22 14.43
CA ARG A 368 17.61 -32.58 14.88
C ARG A 368 18.33 -33.44 13.84
N GLY A 369 18.64 -32.87 12.67
CA GLY A 369 19.39 -33.55 11.61
C GLY A 369 18.52 -34.07 10.46
N GLU A 370 17.23 -33.74 10.42
CA GLU A 370 16.43 -34.07 9.24
C GLU A 370 16.84 -33.23 8.04
N PRO A 371 16.66 -33.74 6.80
CA PRO A 371 17.06 -33.01 5.59
C PRO A 371 16.31 -31.70 5.42
N HIS A 372 16.98 -30.67 4.88
CA HIS A 372 16.43 -29.32 4.69
C HIS A 372 15.14 -29.27 3.87
N HIS A 373 14.89 -30.25 3.00
CA HIS A 373 13.64 -30.30 2.22
C HIS A 373 12.40 -30.45 3.10
N VAL A 374 12.51 -31.00 4.33
CA VAL A 374 11.38 -31.08 5.27
C VAL A 374 10.84 -29.71 5.61
N PHE A 375 11.71 -28.73 5.82
CA PHE A 375 11.29 -27.34 6.05
C PHE A 375 10.69 -26.70 4.79
N LEU A 376 11.32 -26.93 3.63
CA LEU A 376 10.82 -26.40 2.35
C LEU A 376 9.44 -26.98 2.01
N ASP A 377 9.23 -28.27 2.24
CA ASP A 377 7.92 -28.93 2.05
C ASP A 377 6.85 -28.37 3.00
N ALA A 378 7.21 -28.01 4.22
CA ALA A 378 6.29 -27.37 5.17
C ALA A 378 5.91 -25.96 4.70
N VAL A 379 6.89 -25.18 4.21
CA VAL A 379 6.66 -23.86 3.61
C VAL A 379 5.73 -23.98 2.41
N ASP A 380 5.99 -24.90 1.48
CA ASP A 380 5.16 -25.12 0.29
C ASP A 380 3.72 -25.53 0.67
N LYS A 381 3.55 -26.41 1.65
CA LYS A 381 2.22 -26.80 2.14
C LYS A 381 1.44 -25.63 2.73
N VAL A 382 2.09 -24.77 3.50
CA VAL A 382 1.48 -23.57 4.07
C VAL A 382 1.12 -22.60 2.94
N LEU A 383 2.03 -22.33 2.01
CA LEU A 383 1.81 -21.43 0.88
C LEU A 383 0.69 -21.94 -0.05
N LEU A 384 0.62 -23.24 -0.33
CA LEU A 384 -0.46 -23.86 -1.11
C LEU A 384 -1.83 -23.70 -0.44
N LYS A 385 -1.92 -23.96 0.87
CA LYS A 385 -3.17 -23.75 1.63
C LYS A 385 -3.63 -22.29 1.55
N VAL A 386 -2.68 -21.36 1.66
CA VAL A 386 -2.96 -19.91 1.57
C VAL A 386 -3.37 -19.51 0.17
N SER A 387 -2.71 -20.00 -0.88
CA SER A 387 -3.03 -19.69 -2.28
C SER A 387 -4.41 -20.22 -2.70
N THR A 388 -4.80 -21.39 -2.20
CA THR A 388 -6.13 -21.98 -2.46
C THR A 388 -7.26 -21.34 -1.65
N SER A 389 -6.94 -20.73 -0.52
CA SER A 389 -7.92 -20.11 0.40
C SER A 389 -8.19 -18.62 0.14
N ARG A 390 -7.76 -18.06 -1.01
CA ARG A 390 -7.94 -16.65 -1.38
C ARG A 390 -7.18 -15.63 -0.49
N TYR A 391 -6.19 -16.07 0.30
CA TYR A 391 -5.42 -15.20 1.19
C TYR A 391 -4.16 -14.65 0.52
N ASN A 392 -3.73 -13.47 0.96
CA ASN A 392 -2.48 -12.86 0.54
C ASN A 392 -1.28 -13.62 1.17
N LEU A 393 -0.19 -13.79 0.42
CA LEU A 393 1.04 -14.43 0.89
C LEU A 393 1.87 -13.55 1.83
N LEU A 394 1.68 -12.22 1.79
CA LEU A 394 2.45 -11.26 2.60
C LEU A 394 2.43 -11.52 4.11
N PRO A 395 1.30 -11.89 4.74
CA PRO A 395 1.27 -12.23 6.16
C PRO A 395 2.25 -13.34 6.55
N TRP A 396 2.44 -14.31 5.67
CA TRP A 396 3.29 -15.48 5.92
C TRP A 396 4.78 -15.17 5.83
N ILE A 397 5.15 -14.16 5.03
CA ILE A 397 6.51 -13.62 5.03
C ILE A 397 6.83 -13.04 6.41
N GLY A 398 5.86 -12.38 7.07
CA GLY A 398 6.00 -11.89 8.43
C GLY A 398 6.30 -13.02 9.44
N ALA A 399 5.60 -14.15 9.34
CA ALA A 399 5.85 -15.33 10.20
C ALA A 399 7.26 -15.90 9.99
N LEU A 400 7.73 -16.01 8.73
CA LEU A 400 9.09 -16.46 8.42
C LEU A 400 10.16 -15.47 8.93
N LEU A 401 9.90 -14.17 8.85
CA LEU A 401 10.79 -13.15 9.40
C LEU A 401 10.83 -13.16 10.92
N ALA A 402 9.72 -13.51 11.59
CA ALA A 402 9.72 -13.71 13.05
C ALA A 402 10.63 -14.87 13.49
N LEU A 403 10.77 -15.90 12.65
CA LEU A 403 11.74 -17.00 12.87
C LEU A 403 13.19 -16.59 12.60
N TYR A 404 13.41 -15.62 11.70
CA TYR A 404 14.76 -15.16 11.36
C TYR A 404 15.32 -14.17 12.41
N ARG A 405 14.48 -13.45 13.12
CA ARG A 405 14.83 -12.49 14.18
C ARG A 405 15.04 -13.15 15.52
#